data_77897d63b7a1bc2a2274834c3c6b766d
#
_entry.id   77897d63b7a1bc2a2274834c3c6b766d
#
_cell.length_a   1.000
_cell.length_b   1.000
_cell.length_c   1.000
_cell.angle_alpha   90.00
_cell.angle_beta   90.00
_cell.angle_gamma   90.00
#
_symmetry.space_group_name_H-M   'P 1'
#
loop_
_entity.id
_entity.type
_entity.pdbx_description
1 polymer ?
#
loop_
_entity_poly.entity_id
_entity_poly.type
_entity_poly.pdbx_seq_one_letter_code
_entity_poly.pdbx_strand_id
1 'polypeptide(L)'
;IRKVLKVWLVINLLANIGYADIKVDKGVQQNTRVDRAQNGANIININTPNSKGISVNDYSEFKTKDPTVFNNFGSGVGRSYLAGMMASNPNLSKEQYARLILNRVNGAERAEIENWLEVMSDHKTDLIFSSNQGFYLNNTGFINFDKVIFTTSKVFLDSNGDIQPFNIRGGSINVGREGINAEGVRYLALLSR
;
A
#
# COMPACT_ATOMS: atom_id res chain seq x y z
N ILE A 1 -12.72 -62.80 13.73
CA ILE A 1 -12.87 -61.53 14.46
C ILE A 1 -12.24 -60.46 13.54
N ARG A 2 -13.05 -59.65 12.83
CA ARG A 2 -12.61 -58.56 12.00
C ARG A 2 -12.38 -57.32 12.85
N LYS A 3 -11.15 -56.85 12.97
CA LYS A 3 -10.83 -55.54 13.57
C LYS A 3 -11.17 -54.43 12.59
N VAL A 4 -12.17 -53.62 12.88
CA VAL A 4 -12.50 -52.41 12.12
C VAL A 4 -11.53 -51.33 12.57
N LEU A 5 -10.65 -50.91 11.67
CA LEU A 5 -9.76 -49.77 11.86
C LEU A 5 -10.58 -48.51 11.67
N LYS A 6 -10.87 -47.77 12.74
CA LYS A 6 -11.47 -46.43 12.67
C LYS A 6 -10.38 -45.45 12.29
N VAL A 7 -10.39 -45.03 11.05
CA VAL A 7 -9.57 -43.90 10.58
C VAL A 7 -10.26 -42.63 11.06
N TRP A 8 -9.66 -41.91 11.99
CA TRP A 8 -10.05 -40.57 12.35
C TRP A 8 -9.48 -39.61 11.29
N LEU A 9 -10.35 -39.10 10.41
CA LEU A 9 -10.01 -38.00 9.52
C LEU A 9 -9.91 -36.75 10.40
N VAL A 10 -8.69 -36.34 10.72
CA VAL A 10 -8.45 -35.01 11.32
C VAL A 10 -8.59 -33.99 10.21
N ILE A 11 -9.76 -33.40 10.11
CA ILE A 11 -9.95 -32.20 9.30
C ILE A 11 -9.27 -31.07 10.06
N ASN A 12 -8.05 -30.74 9.65
CA ASN A 12 -7.43 -29.47 10.04
C ASN A 12 -8.31 -28.36 9.45
N LEU A 13 -9.19 -27.83 10.27
CA LEU A 13 -9.82 -26.55 10.03
C LEU A 13 -8.68 -25.53 10.12
N LEU A 14 -8.04 -25.22 9.00
CA LEU A 14 -7.19 -24.05 8.89
C LEU A 14 -8.11 -22.87 9.19
N ALA A 15 -8.10 -22.41 10.43
CA ALA A 15 -8.65 -21.13 10.78
C ALA A 15 -8.06 -20.17 9.73
N ASN A 16 -8.91 -19.45 9.02
CA ASN A 16 -8.51 -18.30 8.24
C ASN A 16 -7.90 -17.31 9.23
N ILE A 17 -6.62 -17.47 9.51
CA ILE A 17 -5.80 -16.42 10.07
C ILE A 17 -5.87 -15.36 8.99
N GLY A 18 -6.57 -14.26 9.26
CA GLY A 18 -6.79 -13.19 8.31
C GLY A 18 -5.43 -12.73 7.78
N TYR A 19 -5.05 -13.25 6.63
CA TYR A 19 -3.86 -12.82 5.95
C TYR A 19 -4.06 -11.36 5.57
N ALA A 20 -3.04 -10.56 5.83
CA ALA A 20 -2.91 -9.25 5.25
C ALA A 20 -3.25 -9.34 3.76
N ASP A 21 -4.21 -8.55 3.31
CA ASP A 21 -4.71 -8.62 1.95
C ASP A 21 -4.72 -7.23 1.32
N ILE A 22 -3.94 -7.09 0.25
CA ILE A 22 -3.95 -5.88 -0.57
C ILE A 22 -4.63 -6.25 -1.88
N LYS A 23 -5.85 -5.75 -2.06
CA LYS A 23 -6.68 -6.01 -3.24
C LYS A 23 -6.82 -4.75 -4.08
N VAL A 24 -6.29 -4.80 -5.29
CA VAL A 24 -6.50 -3.75 -6.28
C VAL A 24 -7.98 -3.68 -6.64
N ASP A 25 -8.52 -2.47 -6.74
CA ASP A 25 -9.91 -2.25 -7.13
C ASP A 25 -10.10 -2.56 -8.63
N LYS A 26 -10.80 -3.65 -8.91
CA LYS A 26 -11.10 -4.10 -10.28
C LYS A 26 -12.20 -3.28 -10.96
N GLY A 27 -12.93 -2.47 -10.20
CA GLY A 27 -13.94 -1.56 -10.73
C GLY A 27 -13.35 -0.29 -11.37
N VAL A 28 -12.04 -0.07 -11.19
CA VAL A 28 -11.30 1.07 -11.74
C VAL A 28 -10.31 0.57 -12.78
N GLN A 29 -10.27 1.25 -13.94
CA GLN A 29 -9.28 0.95 -14.97
C GLN A 29 -7.90 1.45 -14.54
N GLN A 30 -6.98 0.54 -14.26
CA GLN A 30 -5.61 0.82 -13.82
C GLN A 30 -4.70 -0.37 -14.09
N ASN A 31 -3.39 -0.13 -14.07
CA ASN A 31 -2.36 -1.16 -14.25
C ASN A 31 -1.65 -1.52 -12.94
N THR A 32 -2.09 -0.98 -11.80
CA THR A 32 -1.55 -1.32 -10.49
C THR A 32 -1.63 -2.83 -10.24
N ARG A 33 -0.54 -3.42 -9.80
CA ARG A 33 -0.47 -4.85 -9.48
C ARG A 33 0.27 -5.08 -8.18
N VAL A 34 -0.18 -6.05 -7.41
CA VAL A 34 0.47 -6.51 -6.18
C VAL A 34 1.11 -7.87 -6.44
N ASP A 35 2.41 -7.92 -6.21
CA ASP A 35 3.24 -9.13 -6.27
C ASP A 35 3.86 -9.39 -4.89
N ARG A 36 4.56 -10.51 -4.72
CA ARG A 36 5.32 -10.83 -3.51
C ARG A 36 6.79 -11.09 -3.81
N ALA A 37 7.65 -10.54 -2.96
CA ALA A 37 9.06 -10.87 -2.93
C ALA A 37 9.30 -12.25 -2.30
N GLN A 38 10.48 -12.82 -2.52
CA GLN A 38 10.85 -14.12 -1.94
C GLN A 38 10.85 -14.13 -0.40
N ASN A 39 11.14 -12.99 0.22
CA ASN A 39 11.11 -12.82 1.66
C ASN A 39 9.73 -12.49 2.25
N GLY A 40 8.68 -12.51 1.42
CA GLY A 40 7.29 -12.27 1.82
C GLY A 40 6.86 -10.80 1.78
N ALA A 41 7.74 -9.84 1.49
CA ALA A 41 7.34 -8.45 1.35
C ALA A 41 6.37 -8.27 0.17
N ASN A 42 5.39 -7.37 0.33
CA ASN A 42 4.51 -7.00 -0.78
C ASN A 42 5.26 -6.06 -1.75
N ILE A 43 5.08 -6.28 -3.04
CA ILE A 43 5.59 -5.42 -4.10
C ILE A 43 4.38 -4.84 -4.83
N ILE A 44 4.21 -3.54 -4.76
CA ILE A 44 3.16 -2.82 -5.49
C ILE A 44 3.79 -2.16 -6.71
N ASN A 45 3.57 -2.73 -7.88
CA ASN A 45 3.88 -2.06 -9.14
C ASN A 45 2.84 -0.96 -9.33
N ILE A 46 3.23 0.28 -9.04
CA ILE A 46 2.33 1.44 -9.12
C ILE A 46 1.87 1.69 -10.56
N ASN A 47 0.72 2.33 -10.69
CA ASN A 47 0.17 2.75 -11.98
C ASN A 47 1.06 3.81 -12.65
N THR A 48 0.99 3.89 -13.97
CA THR A 48 1.67 4.95 -14.74
C THR A 48 1.25 6.33 -14.22
N PRO A 49 2.21 7.21 -13.88
CA PRO A 49 1.88 8.56 -13.42
C PRO A 49 1.28 9.40 -14.56
N ASN A 50 0.38 10.32 -14.19
CA ASN A 50 -0.15 11.32 -15.11
C ASN A 50 0.92 12.39 -15.48
N SER A 51 0.53 13.38 -16.31
CA SER A 51 1.42 14.48 -16.73
C SER A 51 1.94 15.35 -15.57
N LYS A 52 1.30 15.29 -14.40
CA LYS A 52 1.73 15.97 -13.18
C LYS A 52 2.66 15.10 -12.31
N GLY A 53 2.99 13.89 -12.77
CA GLY A 53 3.80 12.95 -12.03
C GLY A 53 3.07 12.29 -10.86
N ILE A 54 1.75 12.17 -10.92
CA ILE A 54 0.91 11.55 -9.88
C ILE A 54 0.51 10.14 -10.35
N SER A 55 0.94 9.11 -9.61
CA SER A 55 0.48 7.74 -9.79
C SER A 55 -0.74 7.49 -8.89
N VAL A 56 -1.90 7.21 -9.47
CA VAL A 56 -3.13 6.91 -8.75
C VAL A 56 -3.35 5.42 -8.71
N ASN A 57 -3.47 4.87 -7.51
CA ASN A 57 -3.63 3.44 -7.25
C ASN A 57 -4.87 3.23 -6.38
N ASP A 58 -5.83 2.49 -6.90
CA ASP A 58 -7.11 2.23 -6.25
C ASP A 58 -7.17 0.81 -5.70
N TYR A 59 -7.62 0.68 -4.47
CA TYR A 59 -7.74 -0.59 -3.77
C TYR A 59 -9.16 -0.78 -3.24
N SER A 60 -9.69 -1.99 -3.35
CA SER A 60 -10.91 -2.39 -2.64
C SER A 60 -10.62 -2.78 -1.19
N GLU A 61 -9.39 -3.20 -0.88
CA GLU A 61 -8.92 -3.51 0.47
C GLU A 61 -7.41 -3.24 0.58
N PHE A 62 -6.99 -2.69 1.72
CA PHE A 62 -5.57 -2.52 2.01
C PHE A 62 -5.28 -2.88 3.46
N LYS A 63 -4.89 -4.11 3.69
CA LYS A 63 -4.50 -4.60 5.01
C LYS A 63 -3.16 -5.33 4.89
N THR A 64 -2.16 -4.91 5.65
CA THR A 64 -0.87 -5.57 5.60
C THR A 64 -0.20 -5.62 6.97
N LYS A 65 0.36 -6.80 7.27
CA LYS A 65 1.32 -7.03 8.36
C LYS A 65 2.73 -7.27 7.83
N ASP A 66 2.86 -7.36 6.51
CA ASP A 66 4.14 -7.57 5.85
C ASP A 66 4.71 -6.23 5.37
N PRO A 67 6.03 -6.10 5.30
CA PRO A 67 6.68 -4.95 4.67
C PRO A 67 6.13 -4.74 3.26
N THR A 68 5.97 -3.48 2.85
CA THR A 68 5.36 -3.17 1.56
C THR A 68 6.22 -2.16 0.79
N VAL A 69 6.56 -2.52 -0.44
CA VAL A 69 7.39 -1.71 -1.34
C VAL A 69 6.55 -1.21 -2.50
N PHE A 70 6.48 0.10 -2.66
CA PHE A 70 5.95 0.73 -3.86
C PHE A 70 7.06 0.81 -4.91
N ASN A 71 6.92 0.02 -5.98
CA ASN A 71 7.88 -0.04 -7.07
C ASN A 71 7.70 1.17 -8.00
N ASN A 72 8.50 2.20 -7.77
CA ASN A 72 8.54 3.45 -8.53
C ASN A 72 9.86 3.57 -9.29
N PHE A 73 10.32 2.47 -9.90
CA PHE A 73 11.59 2.34 -10.57
C PHE A 73 11.39 1.84 -12.01
N GLY A 74 11.74 2.66 -12.99
CA GLY A 74 11.41 2.44 -14.40
C GLY A 74 12.49 1.71 -15.22
N SER A 75 13.65 1.35 -14.66
CA SER A 75 14.76 0.82 -15.47
C SER A 75 15.55 -0.28 -14.81
N GLY A 76 15.60 -1.46 -15.45
CA GLY A 76 16.54 -2.52 -15.09
C GLY A 76 16.19 -3.24 -13.78
N VAL A 77 17.20 -3.44 -12.95
CA VAL A 77 17.10 -4.12 -11.65
C VAL A 77 17.65 -3.18 -10.57
N GLY A 78 16.90 -2.99 -9.51
CA GLY A 78 17.29 -2.17 -8.38
C GLY A 78 17.21 -2.94 -7.06
N ARG A 79 17.68 -2.33 -5.99
CA ARG A 79 17.68 -2.92 -4.65
C ARG A 79 16.73 -2.15 -3.73
N SER A 80 15.73 -2.85 -3.21
CA SER A 80 14.88 -2.42 -2.12
C SER A 80 15.49 -2.85 -0.77
N TYR A 81 15.32 -2.04 0.26
CA TYR A 81 15.71 -2.42 1.64
C TYR A 81 14.79 -3.51 2.20
N LEU A 82 13.50 -3.46 1.86
CA LEU A 82 12.50 -4.37 2.41
C LEU A 82 12.30 -5.64 1.58
N ALA A 83 12.48 -5.57 0.24
CA ALA A 83 12.20 -6.69 -0.67
C ALA A 83 13.44 -7.31 -1.33
N GLY A 84 14.63 -6.70 -1.16
CA GLY A 84 15.86 -7.15 -1.82
C GLY A 84 15.95 -6.72 -3.28
N MET A 85 16.51 -7.57 -4.14
CA MET A 85 16.64 -7.26 -5.57
C MET A 85 15.29 -7.35 -6.27
N MET A 86 14.94 -6.33 -7.03
CA MET A 86 13.66 -6.20 -7.73
C MET A 86 13.86 -5.76 -9.18
N ALA A 87 13.04 -6.28 -10.07
CA ALA A 87 12.91 -5.76 -11.43
C ALA A 87 12.20 -4.40 -11.43
N SER A 88 12.43 -3.63 -12.49
CA SER A 88 11.69 -2.38 -12.73
C SER A 88 10.18 -2.63 -12.83
N ASN A 89 9.42 -1.60 -12.50
CA ASN A 89 7.97 -1.61 -12.63
C ASN A 89 7.57 -1.67 -14.12
N PRO A 90 6.81 -2.69 -14.57
CA PRO A 90 6.41 -2.82 -15.97
C PRO A 90 5.46 -1.71 -16.46
N ASN A 91 4.86 -0.94 -15.54
CA ASN A 91 3.98 0.17 -15.87
C ASN A 91 4.73 1.49 -16.13
N LEU A 92 6.04 1.51 -15.90
CA LEU A 92 6.88 2.70 -16.06
C LEU A 92 7.80 2.55 -17.27
N SER A 93 7.93 3.61 -18.06
CA SER A 93 8.95 3.73 -19.08
C SER A 93 10.33 3.93 -18.47
N LYS A 94 11.38 3.77 -19.26
CA LYS A 94 12.74 4.06 -18.84
C LYS A 94 12.85 5.47 -18.26
N GLU A 95 13.45 5.58 -17.07
CA GLU A 95 13.62 6.84 -16.32
C GLU A 95 12.31 7.52 -15.88
N GLN A 96 11.14 6.90 -16.14
CA GLN A 96 9.88 7.39 -15.63
C GLN A 96 9.72 7.02 -14.15
N TYR A 97 9.24 7.98 -13.38
CA TYR A 97 8.88 7.78 -11.97
C TYR A 97 7.72 8.70 -11.56
N ALA A 98 6.99 8.33 -10.53
CA ALA A 98 6.00 9.18 -9.90
C ALA A 98 6.67 10.10 -8.87
N ARG A 99 6.32 11.40 -8.87
CA ARG A 99 6.70 12.35 -7.81
C ARG A 99 5.81 12.19 -6.59
N LEU A 100 4.57 11.75 -6.84
CA LEU A 100 3.57 11.50 -5.82
C LEU A 100 2.85 10.19 -6.11
N ILE A 101 2.75 9.34 -5.10
CA ILE A 101 1.93 8.13 -5.11
C ILE A 101 0.66 8.44 -4.31
N LEU A 102 -0.49 8.41 -5.00
CA LEU A 102 -1.81 8.52 -4.40
C LEU A 102 -2.44 7.14 -4.32
N ASN A 103 -2.58 6.62 -3.11
CA ASN A 103 -3.29 5.37 -2.84
C ASN A 103 -4.68 5.69 -2.29
N ARG A 104 -5.73 5.14 -2.91
CA ARG A 104 -7.12 5.31 -2.48
C ARG A 104 -7.71 3.95 -2.13
N VAL A 105 -8.17 3.80 -0.88
CA VAL A 105 -8.88 2.60 -0.43
C VAL A 105 -10.37 2.89 -0.47
N ASN A 106 -11.05 2.28 -1.44
CA ASN A 106 -12.45 2.57 -1.77
C ASN A 106 -13.44 1.57 -1.15
N GLY A 107 -12.94 0.51 -0.50
CA GLY A 107 -13.77 -0.54 0.09
C GLY A 107 -14.54 -0.11 1.34
N ALA A 108 -15.26 -1.08 1.92
CA ALA A 108 -16.13 -0.85 3.08
C ALA A 108 -15.39 -0.88 4.42
N GLU A 109 -14.13 -1.29 4.43
CA GLU A 109 -13.35 -1.43 5.65
C GLU A 109 -12.21 -0.42 5.69
N ARG A 110 -11.75 -0.11 6.92
CA ARG A 110 -10.57 0.73 7.11
C ARG A 110 -9.32 0.08 6.55
N ALA A 111 -8.36 0.90 6.15
CA ALA A 111 -7.03 0.41 5.81
C ALA A 111 -6.25 0.04 7.09
N GLU A 112 -5.46 -1.03 7.03
CA GLU A 112 -4.61 -1.46 8.15
C GLU A 112 -3.17 -1.63 7.66
N ILE A 113 -2.24 -0.90 8.29
CA ILE A 113 -0.82 -0.95 7.95
C ILE A 113 -0.04 -1.20 9.24
N GLU A 114 0.49 -2.41 9.34
CA GLU A 114 1.18 -2.88 10.54
C GLU A 114 2.65 -3.20 10.28
N ASN A 115 3.26 -2.54 9.30
CA ASN A 115 4.68 -2.68 8.99
C ASN A 115 5.20 -1.49 8.16
N TRP A 116 6.48 -1.52 7.85
CA TRP A 116 7.18 -0.48 7.12
C TRP A 116 6.75 -0.39 5.65
N LEU A 117 6.70 0.83 5.15
CA LEU A 117 6.48 1.18 3.76
C LEU A 117 7.78 1.73 3.15
N GLU A 118 8.11 1.28 1.95
CA GLU A 118 9.24 1.77 1.17
C GLU A 118 8.76 2.23 -0.20
N VAL A 119 9.35 3.30 -0.73
CA VAL A 119 9.31 3.54 -2.16
C VAL A 119 10.65 3.20 -2.77
N MET A 120 10.68 2.22 -3.66
CA MET A 120 11.85 1.90 -4.44
C MET A 120 11.94 2.86 -5.63
N SER A 121 12.83 3.83 -5.53
CA SER A 121 13.06 4.89 -6.51
C SER A 121 14.42 5.52 -6.27
N ASP A 122 15.02 6.09 -7.31
CA ASP A 122 16.24 6.91 -7.20
C ASP A 122 15.94 8.30 -6.61
N HIS A 123 14.66 8.65 -6.44
CA HIS A 123 14.21 9.93 -5.91
C HIS A 123 13.27 9.74 -4.73
N LYS A 124 13.34 10.63 -3.73
CA LYS A 124 12.33 10.70 -2.70
C LYS A 124 10.96 11.01 -3.32
N THR A 125 9.93 10.35 -2.83
CA THR A 125 8.58 10.42 -3.40
C THR A 125 7.59 10.83 -2.32
N ASP A 126 6.62 11.66 -2.66
CA ASP A 126 5.51 12.00 -1.77
C ASP A 126 4.47 10.86 -1.77
N LEU A 127 3.82 10.64 -0.63
CA LEU A 127 2.75 9.66 -0.45
C LEU A 127 1.49 10.33 0.09
N ILE A 128 0.36 10.09 -0.56
CA ILE A 128 -0.96 10.34 0.01
C ILE A 128 -1.70 9.01 0.07
N PHE A 129 -2.13 8.66 1.27
CA PHE A 129 -2.98 7.50 1.52
C PHE A 129 -4.36 7.96 1.96
N SER A 130 -5.38 7.61 1.19
CA SER A 130 -6.77 8.02 1.37
C SER A 130 -7.63 6.80 1.69
N SER A 131 -8.39 6.85 2.79
CA SER A 131 -9.40 5.85 3.14
C SER A 131 -10.52 6.52 3.94
N ASN A 132 -11.70 6.66 3.34
CA ASN A 132 -12.83 7.28 4.03
C ASN A 132 -13.40 6.44 5.19
N GLN A 133 -13.02 5.17 5.29
CA GLN A 133 -13.33 4.30 6.43
C GLN A 133 -12.31 4.44 7.57
N GLY A 134 -11.19 5.12 7.30
CA GLY A 134 -10.15 5.36 8.28
C GLY A 134 -8.95 4.44 8.16
N PHE A 135 -8.08 4.51 9.17
CA PHE A 135 -6.83 3.76 9.24
C PHE A 135 -6.62 3.14 10.62
N TYR A 136 -5.95 2.01 10.61
CA TYR A 136 -5.18 1.50 11.73
C TYR A 136 -3.71 1.41 11.32
N LEU A 137 -2.84 2.14 12.05
CA LEU A 137 -1.41 2.23 11.79
C LEU A 137 -0.66 1.70 13.01
N ASN A 138 0.21 0.71 12.82
CA ASN A 138 0.99 0.16 13.91
C ASN A 138 2.34 -0.32 13.38
N ASN A 139 3.42 -0.08 14.12
CA ASN A 139 4.78 -0.38 13.68
C ASN A 139 5.06 0.16 12.25
N THR A 140 4.44 1.29 11.91
CA THR A 140 4.50 1.85 10.55
C THR A 140 5.70 2.79 10.44
N GLY A 141 6.61 2.50 9.53
CA GLY A 141 7.76 3.35 9.23
C GLY A 141 7.88 3.63 7.74
N PHE A 142 8.76 4.54 7.35
CA PHE A 142 8.86 5.05 5.98
C PHE A 142 10.30 5.04 5.49
N ILE A 143 10.52 4.49 4.30
CA ILE A 143 11.82 4.47 3.63
C ILE A 143 11.71 5.17 2.28
N ASN A 144 12.57 6.16 2.05
CA ASN A 144 12.70 6.92 0.81
C ASN A 144 11.48 7.80 0.45
N PHE A 145 10.56 8.06 1.38
CA PHE A 145 9.51 9.06 1.22
C PHE A 145 10.01 10.45 1.67
N ASP A 146 9.46 11.52 1.06
CA ASP A 146 9.69 12.91 1.49
C ASP A 146 8.54 13.42 2.38
N LYS A 147 7.31 13.37 1.87
CA LYS A 147 6.10 13.74 2.59
C LYS A 147 5.13 12.58 2.61
N VAL A 148 4.49 12.36 3.75
CA VAL A 148 3.48 11.32 3.92
C VAL A 148 2.23 11.93 4.52
N ILE A 149 1.09 11.70 3.87
CA ILE A 149 -0.22 12.15 4.33
C ILE A 149 -1.15 10.94 4.38
N PHE A 150 -1.72 10.67 5.55
CA PHE A 150 -2.88 9.79 5.71
C PHE A 150 -4.11 10.65 5.90
N THR A 151 -5.15 10.42 5.10
CA THR A 151 -6.37 11.20 5.18
C THR A 151 -7.63 10.34 5.08
N THR A 152 -8.64 10.69 5.87
CA THR A 152 -9.97 10.09 5.73
C THR A 152 -10.85 10.83 4.72
N SER A 153 -10.32 11.83 4.01
CA SER A 153 -10.95 12.41 2.84
C SER A 153 -10.90 11.46 1.65
N LYS A 154 -11.96 11.41 0.85
CA LYS A 154 -11.83 10.91 -0.53
C LYS A 154 -11.02 11.92 -1.33
N VAL A 155 -9.96 11.48 -1.97
CA VAL A 155 -9.06 12.33 -2.75
C VAL A 155 -9.38 12.17 -4.23
N PHE A 156 -9.64 13.29 -4.89
CA PHE A 156 -9.95 13.36 -6.32
C PHE A 156 -8.89 14.20 -7.03
N LEU A 157 -8.76 13.96 -8.32
CA LEU A 157 -8.02 14.84 -9.22
C LEU A 157 -9.03 15.71 -9.99
N ASP A 158 -8.64 16.93 -10.32
CA ASP A 158 -9.40 17.78 -11.23
C ASP A 158 -9.13 17.42 -12.70
N SER A 159 -9.74 18.16 -13.63
CA SER A 159 -9.56 17.95 -15.08
C SER A 159 -8.13 18.18 -15.56
N ASN A 160 -7.31 18.89 -14.79
CA ASN A 160 -5.90 19.15 -15.10
C ASN A 160 -4.98 18.08 -14.53
N GLY A 161 -5.54 17.14 -13.75
CA GLY A 161 -4.79 16.09 -13.05
C GLY A 161 -4.12 16.54 -11.76
N ASP A 162 -4.56 17.67 -11.18
CA ASP A 162 -4.09 18.18 -9.89
C ASP A 162 -5.00 17.68 -8.76
N ILE A 163 -4.43 17.49 -7.56
CA ILE A 163 -5.20 17.04 -6.39
C ILE A 163 -6.14 18.14 -5.91
N GLN A 164 -7.41 17.79 -5.78
CA GLN A 164 -8.42 18.66 -5.20
C GLN A 164 -8.26 18.80 -3.68
N PRO A 165 -8.73 19.90 -3.07
CA PRO A 165 -8.73 20.08 -1.63
C PRO A 165 -9.39 18.91 -0.88
N PHE A 166 -8.82 18.54 0.26
CA PHE A 166 -9.35 17.48 1.09
C PHE A 166 -10.66 17.92 1.77
N ASN A 167 -11.68 17.05 1.65
CA ASN A 167 -12.97 17.22 2.29
C ASN A 167 -13.21 16.06 3.25
N ILE A 168 -12.84 16.25 4.52
CA ILE A 168 -12.92 15.22 5.55
C ILE A 168 -14.34 15.20 6.11
N ARG A 169 -15.07 14.09 5.91
CA ARG A 169 -16.45 13.94 6.37
C ARG A 169 -16.63 12.90 7.47
N GLY A 170 -15.67 12.04 7.67
CA GLY A 170 -15.75 10.96 8.65
C GLY A 170 -14.47 10.14 8.68
N GLY A 171 -14.54 8.95 9.27
CA GLY A 171 -13.42 8.07 9.49
C GLY A 171 -12.54 8.52 10.65
N SER A 172 -11.69 7.62 11.12
CA SER A 172 -10.70 7.91 12.19
C SER A 172 -9.36 7.31 11.80
N ILE A 173 -8.28 7.88 12.33
CA ILE A 173 -6.94 7.32 12.23
C ILE A 173 -6.54 6.85 13.62
N ASN A 174 -6.41 5.54 13.78
CA ASN A 174 -6.02 4.92 15.05
C ASN A 174 -4.57 4.46 14.95
N VAL A 175 -3.76 4.84 15.92
CA VAL A 175 -2.36 4.43 16.01
C VAL A 175 -2.24 3.36 17.10
N GLY A 176 -1.66 2.22 16.74
CA GLY A 176 -1.45 1.10 17.65
C GLY A 176 -0.29 1.35 18.61
N ARG A 177 -0.03 0.36 19.45
CA ARG A 177 0.97 0.45 20.53
C ARG A 177 2.39 0.67 20.03
N GLU A 178 2.76 0.07 18.91
CA GLU A 178 4.12 0.17 18.33
C GLU A 178 4.32 1.49 17.57
N GLY A 179 3.25 2.28 17.40
CA GLY A 179 3.32 3.63 16.87
C GLY A 179 3.66 3.76 15.40
N ILE A 180 4.11 4.97 15.07
CA ILE A 180 4.58 5.35 13.73
C ILE A 180 6.00 5.90 13.87
N ASN A 181 6.93 5.40 13.07
CA ASN A 181 8.27 5.95 12.93
C ASN A 181 8.32 6.92 11.75
N ALA A 182 8.39 8.21 12.03
CA ALA A 182 8.45 9.28 11.02
C ALA A 182 9.87 9.85 10.82
N GLU A 183 10.90 9.22 11.36
CA GLU A 183 12.28 9.73 11.33
C GLU A 183 12.80 9.90 9.88
N GLY A 184 12.36 9.05 8.97
CA GLY A 184 12.79 9.06 7.56
C GLY A 184 12.12 10.10 6.67
N VAL A 185 11.08 10.81 7.14
CA VAL A 185 10.28 11.75 6.34
C VAL A 185 10.41 13.18 6.83
N ARG A 186 10.35 14.13 5.89
CA ARG A 186 10.38 15.56 6.20
C ARG A 186 9.04 16.07 6.74
N TYR A 187 7.94 15.42 6.38
CA TYR A 187 6.59 15.82 6.77
C TYR A 187 5.68 14.61 6.90
N LEU A 188 4.98 14.49 8.04
CA LEU A 188 3.91 13.52 8.26
C LEU A 188 2.64 14.26 8.69
N ALA A 189 1.53 13.98 8.03
CA ALA A 189 0.21 14.47 8.44
C ALA A 189 -0.79 13.32 8.58
N LEU A 190 -1.56 13.37 9.66
CA LEU A 190 -2.70 12.49 9.92
C LEU A 190 -3.95 13.35 9.93
N LEU A 191 -4.76 13.27 8.87
CA LEU A 191 -5.90 14.15 8.63
C LEU A 191 -7.21 13.36 8.75
N SER A 192 -7.85 13.44 9.89
CA SER A 192 -9.15 12.82 10.17
C SER A 192 -10.08 13.79 10.92
N ARG A 193 -11.33 13.37 11.07
CA ARG A 193 -12.30 14.11 11.89
C ARG A 193 -12.09 13.77 13.36
#